data_7ebb0a1e36acfc265970f8ef3e4e7d3f
#
_entry.id   7ebb0a1e36acfc265970f8ef3e4e7d3f
#
_cell.length_a   1.000
_cell.length_b   1.000
_cell.length_c   1.000
_cell.angle_alpha   90.00
_cell.angle_beta   90.00
_cell.angle_gamma   90.00
#
_symmetry.space_group_name_H-M   'P 1'
#
loop_
_entity.id
_entity.type
_entity.pdbx_description
1 polymer ?
#
loop_
_entity_poly.entity_id
_entity_poly.type
_entity_poly.pdbx_seq_one_letter_code
_entity_poly.pdbx_strand_id
1 'polypeptide(L)'
;MFKVESRWGHHTSIHVEWNIGKRCNLDCAYCPAEIHDNFSPHTDLDVMVNTIYELEKIGKPIRLSLTGGEPTVHPKINDILDCARSRLQWLSVTTNGLRSAEWYIKQPVNQWVFSLHFDNEHTRRAAENIVRYSQLLDMEGLDTLYQVNLMAHHEHMDEVRASAALLEGHNIPYVCRRIRWTEADDREWFDDMRYKEADLKWVLSKTATVKANCVVDEKDMIHANDIIKHKLNQFEGWQCNAGLESLMINWDGEVHRATCRVGGSLGNIYNGTFEQPVAPITCTRKWCTCVADISLTKVIQ
;
A
#
# COMPACT_ATOMS: atom_id res chain seq x y z
N MET A 1 -13.82 -6.38 25.65
CA MET A 1 -13.62 -7.35 24.57
C MET A 1 -12.86 -6.64 23.46
N PHE A 2 -11.66 -7.10 23.06
CA PHE A 2 -10.87 -6.46 22.02
C PHE A 2 -11.54 -6.71 20.66
N LYS A 3 -11.85 -5.64 19.94
CA LYS A 3 -12.47 -5.69 18.60
C LYS A 3 -11.72 -4.77 17.66
N VAL A 4 -11.34 -5.25 16.50
CA VAL A 4 -10.78 -4.42 15.43
C VAL A 4 -11.87 -4.18 14.41
N GLU A 5 -12.11 -2.93 14.06
CA GLU A 5 -13.08 -2.53 13.03
C GLU A 5 -12.37 -1.89 11.85
N SER A 6 -12.95 -2.08 10.66
CA SER A 6 -12.40 -1.55 9.43
C SER A 6 -12.26 -0.02 9.47
N ARG A 7 -11.07 0.48 9.12
CA ARG A 7 -10.84 1.92 8.96
C ARG A 7 -11.58 2.55 7.76
N TRP A 8 -12.10 1.71 6.87
CA TRP A 8 -12.76 2.14 5.64
C TRP A 8 -14.26 2.37 5.80
N GLY A 9 -14.77 2.24 7.03
CA GLY A 9 -16.19 2.35 7.35
C GLY A 9 -16.91 1.00 7.21
N HIS A 10 -17.79 0.78 8.12
CA HIS A 10 -18.64 -0.39 8.35
C HIS A 10 -19.03 -1.21 7.11
N HIS A 11 -18.11 -1.99 6.55
CA HIS A 11 -18.36 -2.93 5.43
C HIS A 11 -18.92 -2.31 4.13
N THR A 12 -18.83 -0.99 3.98
CA THR A 12 -19.45 -0.29 2.85
C THR A 12 -18.59 -0.29 1.59
N SER A 13 -17.30 -0.59 1.69
CA SER A 13 -16.38 -0.63 0.56
C SER A 13 -15.38 -1.77 0.69
N ILE A 14 -14.83 -2.21 -0.44
CA ILE A 14 -13.74 -3.19 -0.49
C ILE A 14 -12.46 -2.45 -0.89
N HIS A 15 -11.40 -2.60 -0.10
CA HIS A 15 -10.06 -2.16 -0.47
C HIS A 15 -9.39 -3.23 -1.32
N VAL A 16 -9.05 -2.91 -2.55
CA VAL A 16 -8.35 -3.82 -3.47
C VAL A 16 -6.94 -3.30 -3.67
N GLU A 17 -5.94 -4.09 -3.27
CA GLU A 17 -4.54 -3.87 -3.64
C GLU A 17 -4.22 -4.71 -4.87
N TRP A 18 -3.79 -4.09 -5.96
CA TRP A 18 -3.50 -4.78 -7.21
C TRP A 18 -2.08 -4.50 -7.68
N ASN A 19 -1.28 -5.55 -7.70
CA ASN A 19 0.04 -5.55 -8.33
C ASN A 19 -0.14 -5.70 -9.84
N ILE A 20 -0.07 -4.59 -10.58
CA ILE A 20 -0.38 -4.59 -12.03
C ILE A 20 0.73 -5.15 -12.92
N GLY A 21 1.89 -5.46 -12.35
CA GLY A 21 3.02 -6.04 -13.06
C GLY A 21 4.26 -6.08 -12.18
N LYS A 22 5.28 -6.80 -12.63
CA LYS A 22 6.58 -6.87 -11.95
C LYS A 22 7.57 -5.80 -12.42
N ARG A 23 7.39 -5.31 -13.66
CA ARG A 23 8.35 -4.41 -14.27
C ARG A 23 8.50 -3.10 -13.51
N CYS A 24 9.75 -2.74 -13.21
CA CYS A 24 10.13 -1.50 -12.56
C CYS A 24 11.31 -0.87 -13.30
N ASN A 25 11.47 0.44 -13.16
CA ASN A 25 12.63 1.20 -13.63
C ASN A 25 13.66 1.48 -12.55
N LEU A 26 13.49 0.90 -11.36
CA LEU A 26 14.49 0.80 -10.30
C LEU A 26 14.82 -0.68 -10.04
N ASP A 27 15.95 -0.95 -9.39
CA ASP A 27 16.41 -2.29 -9.05
C ASP A 27 16.82 -2.33 -7.55
N CYS A 28 15.85 -2.05 -6.68
CA CYS A 28 16.08 -1.97 -5.25
C CYS A 28 16.43 -3.35 -4.67
N ALA A 29 17.58 -3.47 -4.00
CA ALA A 29 18.11 -4.74 -3.50
C ALA A 29 17.20 -5.48 -2.50
N TYR A 30 16.32 -4.74 -1.81
CA TYR A 30 15.36 -5.29 -0.85
C TYR A 30 13.99 -5.64 -1.46
N CYS A 31 13.78 -5.34 -2.75
CA CYS A 31 12.51 -5.65 -3.38
C CYS A 31 12.44 -7.14 -3.74
N PRO A 32 11.39 -7.88 -3.31
CA PRO A 32 11.30 -9.31 -3.58
C PRO A 32 11.18 -9.59 -5.08
N ALA A 33 11.96 -10.55 -5.59
CA ALA A 33 11.97 -10.93 -7.01
C ALA A 33 10.62 -11.47 -7.52
N GLU A 34 9.74 -11.89 -6.61
CA GLU A 34 8.39 -12.36 -6.95
C GLU A 34 7.49 -11.24 -7.44
N ILE A 35 7.74 -9.99 -7.02
CA ILE A 35 6.91 -8.82 -7.34
C ILE A 35 7.66 -7.73 -8.12
N HIS A 36 8.95 -7.91 -8.40
CA HIS A 36 9.80 -6.92 -9.03
C HIS A 36 10.82 -7.55 -9.99
N ASP A 37 10.94 -6.98 -11.17
CA ASP A 37 12.05 -7.13 -12.10
C ASP A 37 12.04 -5.97 -13.14
N ASN A 38 13.01 -5.93 -14.04
CA ASN A 38 13.11 -4.90 -15.08
C ASN A 38 12.85 -5.41 -16.51
N PHE A 39 12.43 -6.67 -16.67
CA PHE A 39 12.33 -7.33 -17.97
C PHE A 39 10.97 -7.99 -18.25
N SER A 40 10.15 -8.29 -17.25
CA SER A 40 8.82 -8.88 -17.45
C SER A 40 7.96 -8.04 -18.40
N PRO A 41 7.14 -8.66 -19.23
CA PRO A 41 6.20 -7.93 -20.06
C PRO A 41 5.16 -7.19 -19.19
N HIS A 42 4.61 -6.12 -19.72
CA HIS A 42 3.45 -5.49 -19.12
C HIS A 42 2.20 -6.33 -19.37
N THR A 43 1.28 -6.34 -18.42
CA THR A 43 -0.03 -6.94 -18.61
C THR A 43 -0.80 -6.21 -19.71
N ASP A 44 -1.48 -6.94 -20.59
CA ASP A 44 -2.21 -6.34 -21.70
C ASP A 44 -3.33 -5.42 -21.20
N LEU A 45 -3.57 -4.31 -21.92
CA LEU A 45 -4.59 -3.33 -21.58
C LEU A 45 -5.98 -3.96 -21.44
N ASP A 46 -6.35 -4.86 -22.36
CA ASP A 46 -7.65 -5.52 -22.33
C ASP A 46 -7.85 -6.37 -21.08
N VAL A 47 -6.81 -7.05 -20.62
CA VAL A 47 -6.82 -7.80 -19.35
C VAL A 47 -7.03 -6.86 -18.18
N MET A 48 -6.34 -5.71 -18.16
CA MET A 48 -6.47 -4.73 -17.10
C MET A 48 -7.85 -4.07 -17.07
N VAL A 49 -8.36 -3.69 -18.22
CA VAL A 49 -9.71 -3.13 -18.36
C VAL A 49 -10.77 -4.14 -17.93
N ASN A 50 -10.68 -5.38 -18.37
CA ASN A 50 -11.59 -6.44 -17.98
C ASN A 50 -11.56 -6.69 -16.46
N THR A 51 -10.38 -6.64 -15.84
CA THR A 51 -10.24 -6.76 -14.38
C THR A 51 -10.99 -5.63 -13.65
N ILE A 52 -10.91 -4.39 -14.12
CA ILE A 52 -11.66 -3.27 -13.56
C ILE A 52 -13.18 -3.52 -13.68
N TYR A 53 -13.65 -4.06 -14.81
CA TYR A 53 -15.06 -4.45 -14.98
C TYR A 53 -15.47 -5.59 -14.03
N GLU A 54 -14.63 -6.59 -13.81
CA GLU A 54 -14.92 -7.66 -12.85
C GLU A 54 -15.00 -7.13 -11.41
N LEU A 55 -14.15 -6.18 -11.04
CA LEU A 55 -14.23 -5.50 -9.74
C LEU A 55 -15.52 -4.70 -9.59
N GLU A 56 -15.97 -3.99 -10.64
CA GLU A 56 -17.25 -3.25 -10.64
C GLU A 56 -18.44 -4.18 -10.41
N LYS A 57 -18.43 -5.38 -11.00
CA LYS A 57 -19.51 -6.38 -10.86
C LYS A 57 -19.68 -6.93 -9.43
N ILE A 58 -18.71 -6.74 -8.54
CA ILE A 58 -18.83 -7.12 -7.12
C ILE A 58 -20.04 -6.38 -6.47
N GLY A 59 -20.45 -5.24 -7.02
CA GLY A 59 -21.63 -4.49 -6.57
C GLY A 59 -21.45 -3.76 -5.24
N LYS A 60 -20.21 -3.68 -4.73
CA LYS A 60 -19.82 -2.83 -3.60
C LYS A 60 -18.89 -1.72 -4.07
N PRO A 61 -18.86 -0.58 -3.39
CA PRO A 61 -17.88 0.46 -3.69
C PRO A 61 -16.44 -0.07 -3.56
N ILE A 62 -15.64 0.08 -4.61
CA ILE A 62 -14.25 -0.37 -4.65
C ILE A 62 -13.31 0.81 -4.43
N ARG A 63 -12.35 0.61 -3.52
CA ARG A 63 -11.19 1.47 -3.31
C ARG A 63 -9.96 0.76 -3.86
N LEU A 64 -9.61 1.07 -5.10
CA LEU A 64 -8.49 0.44 -5.78
C LEU A 64 -7.17 1.12 -5.44
N SER A 65 -6.16 0.33 -5.10
CA SER A 65 -4.77 0.75 -4.92
C SER A 65 -3.89 0.01 -5.93
N LEU A 66 -3.41 0.72 -6.94
CA LEU A 66 -2.47 0.15 -7.92
C LEU A 66 -1.05 0.19 -7.37
N THR A 67 -0.37 -0.94 -7.45
CA THR A 67 1.02 -1.13 -7.03
C THR A 67 1.68 -2.19 -7.92
N GLY A 68 2.81 -2.74 -7.52
CA GLY A 68 3.53 -3.77 -8.26
C GLY A 68 5.01 -3.38 -8.37
N GLY A 69 5.65 -3.61 -9.51
CA GLY A 69 6.95 -3.02 -9.81
C GLY A 69 6.84 -1.49 -9.78
N GLU A 70 6.72 -0.86 -10.93
CA GLU A 70 6.38 0.57 -11.00
C GLU A 70 5.19 0.76 -11.94
N PRO A 71 4.00 1.08 -11.43
CA PRO A 71 2.80 1.23 -12.27
C PRO A 71 2.94 2.26 -13.39
N THR A 72 3.67 3.34 -13.14
CA THR A 72 3.78 4.45 -14.11
C THR A 72 4.66 4.14 -15.31
N VAL A 73 5.42 3.02 -15.31
CA VAL A 73 6.16 2.59 -16.51
C VAL A 73 5.29 1.82 -17.50
N HIS A 74 4.07 1.43 -17.10
CA HIS A 74 3.16 0.77 -18.02
C HIS A 74 2.82 1.68 -19.21
N PRO A 75 2.98 1.24 -20.48
CA PRO A 75 2.84 2.11 -21.65
C PRO A 75 1.40 2.63 -21.84
N LYS A 76 0.41 1.95 -21.26
CA LYS A 76 -1.01 2.30 -21.30
C LYS A 76 -1.56 2.78 -19.95
N ILE A 77 -0.69 3.29 -19.09
CA ILE A 77 -1.10 3.67 -17.71
C ILE A 77 -2.23 4.71 -17.72
N ASN A 78 -2.22 5.68 -18.62
CA ASN A 78 -3.28 6.69 -18.68
C ASN A 78 -4.65 6.06 -18.98
N ASP A 79 -4.72 5.13 -19.94
CA ASP A 79 -5.97 4.44 -20.29
C ASP A 79 -6.50 3.61 -19.10
N ILE A 80 -5.60 3.00 -18.33
CA ILE A 80 -5.92 2.22 -17.13
C ILE A 80 -6.47 3.13 -16.02
N LEU A 81 -5.81 4.28 -15.76
CA LEU A 81 -6.24 5.24 -14.74
C LEU A 81 -7.60 5.83 -15.08
N ASP A 82 -7.84 6.21 -16.34
CA ASP A 82 -9.12 6.74 -16.83
C ASP A 82 -10.24 5.69 -16.66
N CYS A 83 -9.98 4.44 -17.05
CA CYS A 83 -10.95 3.35 -16.89
C CYS A 83 -11.29 3.13 -15.41
N ALA A 84 -10.28 3.01 -14.55
CA ALA A 84 -10.49 2.77 -13.13
C ALA A 84 -11.23 3.92 -12.46
N ARG A 85 -10.84 5.16 -12.76
CA ARG A 85 -11.45 6.34 -12.14
C ARG A 85 -12.91 6.57 -12.53
N SER A 86 -13.28 6.20 -13.75
CA SER A 86 -14.66 6.35 -14.24
C SER A 86 -15.63 5.32 -13.63
N ARG A 87 -15.13 4.21 -13.08
CA ARG A 87 -15.94 3.06 -12.64
C ARG A 87 -15.89 2.80 -11.15
N LEU A 88 -14.77 3.11 -10.51
CA LEU A 88 -14.52 2.75 -9.12
C LEU A 88 -14.64 3.99 -8.22
N GLN A 89 -14.99 3.77 -6.96
CA GLN A 89 -15.21 4.85 -5.99
C GLN A 89 -13.94 5.65 -5.71
N TRP A 90 -12.81 4.96 -5.64
CA TRP A 90 -11.53 5.55 -5.26
C TRP A 90 -10.38 4.88 -6.00
N LEU A 91 -9.44 5.69 -6.45
CA LEU A 91 -8.21 5.24 -7.09
C LEU A 91 -7.00 5.85 -6.39
N SER A 92 -6.11 5.00 -5.89
CA SER A 92 -4.77 5.38 -5.43
C SER A 92 -3.70 4.65 -6.22
N VAL A 93 -2.54 5.26 -6.36
CA VAL A 93 -1.39 4.66 -7.06
C VAL A 93 -0.15 4.85 -6.22
N THR A 94 0.59 3.75 -5.99
CA THR A 94 1.92 3.79 -5.38
C THR A 94 2.96 3.87 -6.49
N THR A 95 3.88 4.82 -6.39
CA THR A 95 4.89 5.10 -7.43
C THR A 95 6.21 5.55 -6.82
N ASN A 96 7.31 5.30 -7.52
CA ASN A 96 8.64 5.78 -7.14
C ASN A 96 8.91 7.28 -7.42
N GLY A 97 7.94 8.01 -7.99
CA GLY A 97 8.01 9.45 -8.17
C GLY A 97 8.87 9.93 -9.36
N LEU A 98 9.27 9.06 -10.28
CA LEU A 98 10.21 9.42 -11.35
C LEU A 98 9.57 10.05 -12.60
N ARG A 99 8.23 10.02 -12.75
CA ARG A 99 7.54 10.83 -13.76
C ARG A 99 7.60 12.31 -13.38
N SER A 100 7.41 13.21 -14.34
CA SER A 100 7.39 14.63 -14.05
C SER A 100 6.15 15.05 -13.23
N ALA A 101 6.27 16.08 -12.45
CA ALA A 101 5.18 16.64 -11.66
C ALA A 101 4.00 17.07 -12.55
N GLU A 102 4.29 17.62 -13.74
CA GLU A 102 3.30 18.03 -14.73
C GLU A 102 2.52 16.83 -15.32
N TRP A 103 3.10 15.62 -15.30
CA TRP A 103 2.38 14.41 -15.65
C TRP A 103 1.45 13.97 -14.53
N TYR A 104 1.93 13.93 -13.27
CA TYR A 104 1.13 13.50 -12.12
C TYR A 104 -0.12 14.34 -11.92
N ILE A 105 -0.01 15.68 -12.06
CA ILE A 105 -1.14 16.58 -11.81
C ILE A 105 -2.29 16.41 -12.81
N LYS A 106 -2.03 15.84 -13.98
CA LYS A 106 -3.03 15.61 -15.03
C LYS A 106 -3.76 14.27 -14.89
N GLN A 107 -3.32 13.40 -14.00
CA GLN A 107 -3.90 12.07 -13.90
C GLN A 107 -5.16 12.06 -13.02
N PRO A 108 -6.19 11.30 -13.41
CA PRO A 108 -7.46 11.26 -12.70
C PRO A 108 -7.40 10.33 -11.48
N VAL A 109 -6.48 10.56 -10.55
CA VAL A 109 -6.34 9.76 -9.33
C VAL A 109 -6.84 10.54 -8.10
N ASN A 110 -7.33 9.82 -7.09
CA ASN A 110 -7.72 10.41 -5.82
C ASN A 110 -6.51 10.58 -4.88
N GLN A 111 -5.52 9.68 -5.01
CA GLN A 111 -4.35 9.71 -4.13
C GLN A 111 -3.09 9.17 -4.81
N TRP A 112 -2.00 9.90 -4.69
CA TRP A 112 -0.66 9.40 -4.95
C TRP A 112 0.02 8.97 -3.66
N VAL A 113 0.68 7.81 -3.69
CA VAL A 113 1.58 7.35 -2.64
C VAL A 113 2.98 7.25 -3.24
N PHE A 114 3.78 8.29 -3.01
CA PHE A 114 5.15 8.32 -3.49
C PHE A 114 6.06 7.52 -2.58
N SER A 115 6.88 6.65 -3.12
CA SER A 115 7.88 5.89 -2.37
C SER A 115 9.28 6.32 -2.78
N LEU A 116 10.03 6.97 -1.88
CA LEU A 116 11.43 7.32 -2.09
C LEU A 116 12.31 6.15 -1.66
N HIS A 117 13.08 5.63 -2.60
CA HIS A 117 14.02 4.53 -2.44
C HIS A 117 15.44 5.06 -2.45
N PHE A 118 16.29 4.64 -1.49
CA PHE A 118 17.59 5.28 -1.23
C PHE A 118 18.80 4.46 -1.71
N ASP A 119 18.60 3.31 -2.30
CA ASP A 119 19.63 2.43 -2.87
C ASP A 119 19.82 2.64 -4.38
N ASN A 120 19.54 3.86 -4.88
CA ASN A 120 19.66 4.22 -6.29
C ASN A 120 20.00 5.72 -6.48
N GLU A 121 20.49 6.07 -7.67
CA GLU A 121 20.90 7.45 -8.02
C GLU A 121 19.73 8.41 -8.30
N HIS A 122 18.49 7.92 -8.36
CA HIS A 122 17.32 8.71 -8.80
C HIS A 122 16.54 9.34 -7.65
N THR A 123 16.88 9.05 -6.40
CA THR A 123 16.16 9.50 -5.20
C THR A 123 15.97 11.01 -5.15
N ARG A 124 17.04 11.75 -5.45
CA ARG A 124 17.00 13.22 -5.46
C ARG A 124 16.02 13.75 -6.49
N ARG A 125 16.05 13.21 -7.71
CA ARG A 125 15.11 13.59 -8.78
C ARG A 125 13.66 13.30 -8.40
N ALA A 126 13.40 12.14 -7.78
CA ALA A 126 12.07 11.79 -7.30
C ALA A 126 11.59 12.78 -6.23
N ALA A 127 12.44 13.14 -5.27
CA ALA A 127 12.11 14.12 -4.23
C ALA A 127 11.82 15.51 -4.82
N GLU A 128 12.63 15.99 -5.77
CA GLU A 128 12.40 17.26 -6.48
C GLU A 128 11.07 17.25 -7.27
N ASN A 129 10.73 16.13 -7.93
CA ASN A 129 9.44 15.97 -8.62
C ASN A 129 8.27 16.05 -7.62
N ILE A 130 8.38 15.46 -6.45
CA ILE A 130 7.34 15.48 -5.42
C ILE A 130 7.14 16.90 -4.88
N VAL A 131 8.23 17.64 -4.62
CA VAL A 131 8.16 19.05 -4.22
C VAL A 131 7.47 19.89 -5.31
N ARG A 132 7.87 19.69 -6.56
CA ARG A 132 7.25 20.37 -7.69
C ARG A 132 5.77 20.02 -7.85
N TYR A 133 5.41 18.75 -7.64
CA TYR A 133 4.02 18.28 -7.66
C TYR A 133 3.18 18.97 -6.58
N SER A 134 3.69 19.06 -5.34
CA SER A 134 3.02 19.78 -4.26
C SER A 134 2.75 21.23 -4.61
N GLN A 135 3.75 21.94 -5.17
CA GLN A 135 3.61 23.33 -5.60
C GLN A 135 2.55 23.49 -6.71
N LEU A 136 2.50 22.56 -7.67
CA LEU A 136 1.51 22.58 -8.75
C LEU A 136 0.09 22.34 -8.21
N LEU A 137 -0.10 21.43 -7.24
CA LEU A 137 -1.40 21.22 -6.60
C LEU A 137 -1.92 22.52 -5.96
N ASP A 138 -1.05 23.22 -5.20
CA ASP A 138 -1.40 24.47 -4.56
C ASP A 138 -1.74 25.56 -5.60
N MET A 139 -0.95 25.66 -6.68
CA MET A 139 -1.16 26.66 -7.74
C MET A 139 -2.45 26.43 -8.53
N GLU A 140 -2.82 25.18 -8.80
CA GLU A 140 -4.00 24.79 -9.59
C GLU A 140 -5.25 24.63 -8.69
N GLY A 141 -5.10 24.70 -7.36
CA GLY A 141 -6.20 24.53 -6.40
C GLY A 141 -6.83 23.14 -6.43
N LEU A 142 -6.02 22.10 -6.62
CA LEU A 142 -6.48 20.70 -6.73
C LEU A 142 -6.43 19.99 -5.39
N ASP A 143 -7.47 19.17 -5.12
CA ASP A 143 -7.64 18.42 -3.85
C ASP A 143 -7.12 16.96 -3.92
N THR A 144 -6.24 16.64 -4.87
CA THR A 144 -5.67 15.31 -4.95
C THR A 144 -4.82 15.02 -3.72
N LEU A 145 -5.16 13.97 -2.99
CA LEU A 145 -4.39 13.56 -1.82
C LEU A 145 -3.03 12.97 -2.23
N TYR A 146 -2.04 13.17 -1.39
CA TYR A 146 -0.76 12.50 -1.57
C TYR A 146 -0.05 12.25 -0.24
N GLN A 147 0.84 11.25 -0.24
CA GLN A 147 1.67 10.89 0.89
C GLN A 147 3.03 10.43 0.36
N VAL A 148 4.10 10.72 1.09
CA VAL A 148 5.43 10.21 0.78
C VAL A 148 5.83 9.13 1.78
N ASN A 149 6.24 7.96 1.28
CA ASN A 149 6.90 6.92 2.05
C ASN A 149 8.41 7.07 1.87
N LEU A 150 9.15 7.36 2.92
CA LEU A 150 10.61 7.25 2.93
C LEU A 150 10.96 5.81 3.27
N MET A 151 11.47 5.06 2.28
CA MET A 151 11.90 3.67 2.45
C MET A 151 13.25 3.67 3.18
N ALA A 152 13.20 3.74 4.52
CA ALA A 152 14.36 3.99 5.36
C ALA A 152 15.37 2.85 5.27
N HIS A 153 16.33 2.96 4.34
CA HIS A 153 17.42 2.01 4.18
C HIS A 153 18.48 2.25 5.24
N HIS A 154 18.84 1.23 6.02
CA HIS A 154 19.73 1.36 7.18
C HIS A 154 21.14 1.89 6.83
N GLU A 155 21.63 1.66 5.61
CA GLU A 155 22.92 2.17 5.13
C GLU A 155 22.84 3.61 4.60
N HIS A 156 21.62 4.14 4.29
CA HIS A 156 21.41 5.46 3.68
C HIS A 156 20.67 6.44 4.61
N MET A 157 20.80 6.27 5.93
CA MET A 157 20.02 7.05 6.90
C MET A 157 20.25 8.57 6.83
N ASP A 158 21.43 9.00 6.41
CA ASP A 158 21.73 10.44 6.25
C ASP A 158 20.92 11.03 5.08
N GLU A 159 20.80 10.32 3.95
CA GLU A 159 19.98 10.71 2.80
C GLU A 159 18.49 10.67 3.13
N VAL A 160 18.06 9.65 3.90
CA VAL A 160 16.68 9.56 4.41
C VAL A 160 16.32 10.79 5.25
N ARG A 161 17.21 11.20 6.17
CA ARG A 161 17.00 12.39 7.01
C ARG A 161 17.03 13.68 6.20
N ALA A 162 17.92 13.79 5.22
CA ALA A 162 17.99 14.95 4.33
C ALA A 162 16.69 15.08 3.50
N SER A 163 16.17 13.97 2.99
CA SER A 163 14.87 13.95 2.28
C SER A 163 13.72 14.30 3.21
N ALA A 164 13.71 13.81 4.44
CA ALA A 164 12.72 14.19 5.44
C ALA A 164 12.73 15.69 5.72
N ALA A 165 13.90 16.29 5.91
CA ALA A 165 14.06 17.73 6.13
C ALA A 165 13.58 18.55 4.92
N LEU A 166 13.85 18.09 3.69
CA LEU A 166 13.35 18.71 2.48
C LEU A 166 11.82 18.73 2.46
N LEU A 167 11.18 17.59 2.73
CA LEU A 167 9.72 17.46 2.74
C LEU A 167 9.09 18.31 3.86
N GLU A 168 9.69 18.32 5.05
CA GLU A 168 9.27 19.19 6.18
C GLU A 168 9.34 20.67 5.80
N GLY A 169 10.42 21.09 5.12
CA GLY A 169 10.59 22.47 4.64
C GLY A 169 9.52 22.92 3.64
N HIS A 170 8.85 22.00 2.98
CA HIS A 170 7.76 22.24 2.04
C HIS A 170 6.37 21.83 2.57
N ASN A 171 6.25 21.50 3.86
CA ASN A 171 5.00 21.01 4.49
C ASN A 171 4.40 19.78 3.81
N ILE A 172 5.22 18.92 3.20
CA ILE A 172 4.79 17.71 2.50
C ILE A 172 4.64 16.56 3.51
N PRO A 173 3.47 15.91 3.58
CA PRO A 173 3.24 14.81 4.51
C PRO A 173 4.04 13.57 4.13
N TYR A 174 4.80 13.02 5.07
CA TYR A 174 5.57 11.80 4.85
C TYR A 174 5.53 10.86 6.05
N VAL A 175 5.90 9.61 5.79
CA VAL A 175 6.13 8.59 6.81
C VAL A 175 7.40 7.82 6.48
N CYS A 176 8.13 7.41 7.51
CA CYS A 176 9.23 6.48 7.34
C CYS A 176 8.72 5.04 7.36
N ARG A 177 9.18 4.26 6.40
CA ARG A 177 8.91 2.82 6.30
C ARG A 177 10.21 2.07 6.54
N ARG A 178 10.26 1.26 7.58
CA ARG A 178 11.36 0.32 7.79
C ARG A 178 11.36 -0.70 6.64
N ILE A 179 12.51 -0.96 6.07
CA ILE A 179 12.67 -1.99 5.04
C ILE A 179 12.64 -3.36 5.71
N ARG A 180 11.88 -4.27 5.12
CA ARG A 180 11.84 -5.68 5.51
C ARG A 180 12.65 -6.48 4.50
N TRP A 181 13.60 -7.26 4.99
CA TRP A 181 14.50 -8.07 4.16
C TRP A 181 14.11 -9.55 4.12
N THR A 182 13.37 -10.02 5.14
CA THR A 182 12.93 -11.40 5.28
C THR A 182 11.57 -11.48 6.00
N GLU A 183 10.88 -12.62 5.88
CA GLU A 183 9.64 -12.87 6.64
C GLU A 183 9.88 -12.90 8.16
N ALA A 184 11.11 -13.24 8.60
CA ALA A 184 11.47 -13.22 10.03
C ALA A 184 11.41 -11.80 10.62
N ASP A 185 11.61 -10.77 9.79
CA ASP A 185 11.60 -9.36 10.21
C ASP A 185 10.22 -8.93 10.76
N ASP A 186 9.17 -9.66 10.47
CA ASP A 186 7.84 -9.39 11.00
C ASP A 186 7.71 -9.61 12.51
N ARG A 187 8.55 -10.46 13.08
CA ARG A 187 8.57 -10.76 14.53
C ARG A 187 9.40 -9.77 15.34
N GLU A 188 10.41 -9.19 14.70
CA GLU A 188 11.41 -8.30 15.31
C GLU A 188 11.28 -6.87 14.82
N TRP A 189 10.07 -6.50 14.42
CA TRP A 189 9.76 -5.24 13.76
C TRP A 189 10.28 -3.99 14.49
N PHE A 190 10.40 -4.05 15.81
CA PHE A 190 10.88 -2.95 16.63
C PHE A 190 12.36 -3.10 17.08
N ASP A 191 12.96 -4.27 16.88
CA ASP A 191 14.31 -4.61 17.36
C ASP A 191 15.23 -5.00 16.18
N ASP A 192 15.10 -4.33 15.03
CA ASP A 192 15.89 -4.65 13.84
C ASP A 192 17.36 -4.26 14.03
N MET A 193 18.22 -5.26 14.24
CA MET A 193 19.64 -5.12 14.50
C MET A 193 20.47 -4.50 13.36
N ARG A 194 19.90 -4.37 12.15
CA ARG A 194 20.58 -3.70 11.02
C ARG A 194 20.64 -2.19 11.21
N TYR A 195 19.66 -1.61 11.90
CA TYR A 195 19.67 -0.20 12.21
C TYR A 195 20.45 0.10 13.49
N LYS A 196 21.18 1.21 13.50
CA LYS A 196 21.65 1.77 14.76
C LYS A 196 20.45 2.13 15.62
N GLU A 197 20.53 1.97 16.93
CA GLU A 197 19.43 2.25 17.86
C GLU A 197 18.82 3.65 17.67
N ALA A 198 19.66 4.67 17.50
CA ALA A 198 19.21 6.04 17.26
C ALA A 198 18.44 6.20 15.95
N ASP A 199 18.85 5.47 14.89
CA ASP A 199 18.19 5.51 13.57
C ASP A 199 16.85 4.79 13.62
N LEU A 200 16.81 3.59 14.23
CA LEU A 200 15.56 2.86 14.41
C LEU A 200 14.55 3.67 15.24
N LYS A 201 14.98 4.28 16.34
CA LYS A 201 14.13 5.15 17.15
C LYS A 201 13.59 6.32 16.35
N TRP A 202 14.42 6.94 15.51
CA TRP A 202 13.98 8.04 14.65
C TRP A 202 12.99 7.57 13.59
N VAL A 203 13.26 6.48 12.87
CA VAL A 203 12.35 5.88 11.88
C VAL A 203 10.99 5.58 12.50
N LEU A 204 10.97 4.95 13.67
CA LEU A 204 9.74 4.61 14.38
C LEU A 204 8.96 5.85 14.86
N SER A 205 9.65 6.96 15.17
CA SER A 205 8.99 8.22 15.55
C SER A 205 8.32 8.94 14.37
N LYS A 206 8.73 8.62 13.14
CA LYS A 206 8.20 9.19 11.89
C LYS A 206 7.23 8.25 11.17
N THR A 207 6.75 7.21 11.83
CA THR A 207 5.70 6.34 11.29
C THR A 207 4.35 7.04 11.37
N ALA A 208 3.49 6.71 10.41
CA ALA A 208 2.25 7.43 10.11
C ALA A 208 1.41 7.79 11.33
N THR A 209 0.98 9.02 11.36
CA THR A 209 -0.15 9.50 12.17
C THR A 209 -1.52 9.12 11.58
N VAL A 210 -1.57 8.25 10.58
CA VAL A 210 -2.84 7.73 10.07
C VAL A 210 -3.45 6.86 11.16
N LYS A 211 -4.42 7.41 11.84
CA LYS A 211 -5.25 6.68 12.80
C LYS A 211 -5.89 5.51 12.04
N ALA A 212 -5.36 4.30 12.19
CA ALA A 212 -6.13 3.13 11.89
C ALA A 212 -7.31 3.16 12.88
N ASN A 213 -8.53 3.12 12.37
CA ASN A 213 -9.73 3.05 13.20
C ASN A 213 -9.83 1.64 13.81
N CYS A 214 -8.95 1.35 14.74
CA CYS A 214 -9.02 0.17 15.56
C CYS A 214 -9.74 0.58 16.84
N VAL A 215 -10.97 0.14 17.00
CA VAL A 215 -11.72 0.38 18.22
C VAL A 215 -11.29 -0.68 19.25
N VAL A 216 -10.53 -0.25 20.23
CA VAL A 216 -10.28 -1.03 21.44
C VAL A 216 -11.26 -0.53 22.50
N ASP A 217 -12.16 -1.40 22.94
CA ASP A 217 -13.14 -1.11 24.01
C ASP A 217 -13.98 0.17 23.80
N GLU A 218 -14.52 0.37 22.59
CA GLU A 218 -15.47 1.44 22.24
C GLU A 218 -14.96 2.89 22.45
N LYS A 219 -13.75 3.11 22.99
CA LYS A 219 -13.30 4.45 23.42
C LYS A 219 -12.01 4.96 22.81
N ASP A 220 -11.11 4.09 22.36
CA ASP A 220 -9.79 4.53 21.90
C ASP A 220 -9.46 4.04 20.50
N MET A 221 -9.13 4.98 19.62
CA MET A 221 -8.52 4.65 18.33
C MET A 221 -7.03 4.43 18.55
N ILE A 222 -6.57 3.18 18.37
CA ILE A 222 -5.17 2.83 18.44
C ILE A 222 -4.59 2.80 17.02
N HIS A 223 -3.41 3.37 16.85
CA HIS A 223 -2.66 3.25 15.61
C HIS A 223 -2.23 1.80 15.38
N ALA A 224 -2.31 1.31 14.12
CA ALA A 224 -1.94 -0.09 13.83
C ALA A 224 -0.51 -0.44 14.26
N ASN A 225 0.43 0.51 14.18
CA ASN A 225 1.79 0.33 14.69
C ASN A 225 1.83 0.14 16.21
N ASP A 226 0.94 0.78 16.96
CA ASP A 226 0.86 0.58 18.42
C ASP A 226 0.31 -0.81 18.75
N ILE A 227 -0.63 -1.33 17.95
CA ILE A 227 -1.10 -2.72 18.07
C ILE A 227 0.08 -3.68 17.90
N ILE A 228 0.93 -3.49 16.89
CA ILE A 228 2.12 -4.33 16.67
C ILE A 228 3.11 -4.15 17.83
N LYS A 229 3.42 -2.92 18.22
CA LYS A 229 4.34 -2.59 19.31
C LYS A 229 3.96 -3.26 20.64
N HIS A 230 2.67 -3.27 20.94
CA HIS A 230 2.16 -3.89 22.15
C HIS A 230 1.85 -5.39 21.98
N LYS A 231 2.23 -6.00 20.84
CA LYS A 231 2.01 -7.42 20.52
C LYS A 231 0.52 -7.83 20.58
N LEU A 232 -0.37 -6.89 20.26
CA LEU A 232 -1.83 -7.11 20.23
C LEU A 232 -2.32 -7.63 18.85
N ASN A 233 -1.43 -7.84 17.90
CA ASN A 233 -1.71 -8.28 16.53
C ASN A 233 -1.78 -9.81 16.37
N GLN A 234 -2.22 -10.50 17.40
CA GLN A 234 -2.39 -11.96 17.44
C GLN A 234 -3.88 -12.28 17.29
N PHE A 235 -4.29 -12.66 16.08
CA PHE A 235 -5.69 -12.90 15.74
C PHE A 235 -5.96 -14.36 15.34
N GLU A 236 -5.04 -15.29 15.64
CA GLU A 236 -5.27 -16.71 15.38
C GLU A 236 -6.55 -17.18 16.06
N GLY A 237 -7.42 -17.85 15.33
CA GLY A 237 -8.74 -18.30 15.78
C GLY A 237 -9.86 -17.24 15.71
N TRP A 238 -9.56 -15.98 15.42
CA TRP A 238 -10.59 -14.94 15.28
C TRP A 238 -11.27 -14.99 13.91
N GLN A 239 -12.54 -14.57 13.84
CA GLN A 239 -13.20 -14.30 12.56
C GLN A 239 -12.67 -13.00 11.97
N CYS A 240 -12.19 -13.06 10.71
CA CYS A 240 -11.60 -11.94 9.99
C CYS A 240 -12.38 -11.67 8.70
N ASN A 241 -12.69 -10.40 8.44
CA ASN A 241 -13.38 -9.97 7.21
C ASN A 241 -12.44 -9.85 5.99
N ALA A 242 -11.26 -10.48 6.02
CA ALA A 242 -10.43 -10.62 4.83
C ALA A 242 -11.22 -11.29 3.69
N GLY A 243 -11.23 -10.67 2.52
CA GLY A 243 -12.04 -11.03 1.38
C GLY A 243 -13.41 -10.34 1.30
N LEU A 244 -13.92 -9.80 2.43
CA LEU A 244 -15.16 -9.02 2.47
C LEU A 244 -14.91 -7.51 2.47
N GLU A 245 -13.79 -7.09 3.06
CA GLU A 245 -13.34 -5.71 3.19
C GLU A 245 -12.03 -5.43 2.44
N SER A 246 -11.34 -6.49 2.02
CA SER A 246 -10.08 -6.40 1.25
C SER A 246 -9.98 -7.51 0.24
N LEU A 247 -9.25 -7.23 -0.85
CA LEU A 247 -8.74 -8.21 -1.81
C LEU A 247 -7.31 -7.80 -2.17
N MET A 248 -6.48 -8.79 -2.48
CA MET A 248 -5.18 -8.60 -3.08
C MET A 248 -5.13 -9.34 -4.42
N ILE A 249 -4.79 -8.65 -5.49
CA ILE A 249 -4.61 -9.22 -6.83
C ILE A 249 -3.11 -9.18 -7.14
N ASN A 250 -2.54 -10.34 -7.38
CA ASN A 250 -1.16 -10.47 -7.85
C ASN A 250 -1.03 -10.07 -9.33
N TRP A 251 0.20 -9.85 -9.77
CA TRP A 251 0.53 -9.46 -11.14
C TRP A 251 0.08 -10.49 -12.21
N ASP A 252 -0.11 -11.74 -11.84
CA ASP A 252 -0.59 -12.84 -12.69
C ASP A 252 -2.11 -13.05 -12.63
N GLY A 253 -2.81 -12.18 -11.91
CA GLY A 253 -4.27 -12.21 -11.75
C GLY A 253 -4.77 -13.11 -10.62
N GLU A 254 -3.89 -13.81 -9.89
CA GLU A 254 -4.31 -14.59 -8.73
C GLU A 254 -4.84 -13.66 -7.63
N VAL A 255 -6.01 -14.00 -7.08
CA VAL A 255 -6.69 -13.20 -6.06
C VAL A 255 -6.62 -13.88 -4.70
N HIS A 256 -6.29 -13.08 -3.68
CA HIS A 256 -6.30 -13.48 -2.28
C HIS A 256 -7.23 -12.58 -1.46
N ARG A 257 -7.66 -13.05 -0.30
CA ARG A 257 -8.52 -12.29 0.62
C ARG A 257 -7.88 -11.01 1.14
N ALA A 258 -6.56 -11.02 1.33
CA ALA A 258 -5.76 -9.92 1.86
C ALA A 258 -4.26 -10.20 1.60
N THR A 259 -3.39 -9.25 1.95
CA THR A 259 -1.92 -9.39 1.81
C THR A 259 -1.36 -10.59 2.59
N CYS A 260 -1.97 -10.96 3.70
CA CYS A 260 -1.58 -12.14 4.50
C CYS A 260 -1.90 -13.48 3.84
N ARG A 261 -2.69 -13.51 2.74
CA ARG A 261 -3.09 -14.71 1.99
C ARG A 261 -3.78 -15.78 2.85
N VAL A 262 -4.47 -15.38 3.93
CA VAL A 262 -5.25 -16.31 4.75
C VAL A 262 -6.34 -16.97 3.90
N GLY A 263 -6.49 -18.31 4.01
CA GLY A 263 -7.45 -19.09 3.25
C GLY A 263 -7.04 -19.43 1.81
N GLY A 264 -5.82 -19.05 1.40
CA GLY A 264 -5.28 -19.36 0.08
C GLY A 264 -5.85 -18.52 -1.06
N SER A 265 -5.80 -19.07 -2.27
CA SER A 265 -6.29 -18.42 -3.49
C SER A 265 -7.81 -18.43 -3.58
N LEU A 266 -8.37 -17.35 -4.11
CA LEU A 266 -9.79 -17.20 -4.46
C LEU A 266 -10.04 -17.42 -5.97
N GLY A 267 -9.07 -17.98 -6.68
CA GLY A 267 -9.07 -18.08 -8.14
C GLY A 267 -8.30 -16.96 -8.80
N ASN A 268 -8.51 -16.79 -10.09
CA ASN A 268 -7.76 -15.83 -10.91
C ASN A 268 -8.74 -14.96 -11.70
N ILE A 269 -8.63 -13.63 -11.51
CA ILE A 269 -9.55 -12.66 -12.10
C ILE A 269 -9.30 -12.48 -13.61
N TYR A 270 -8.07 -12.74 -14.11
CA TYR A 270 -7.75 -12.61 -15.53
C TYR A 270 -8.40 -13.71 -16.38
N ASN A 271 -8.61 -14.89 -15.82
CA ASN A 271 -9.22 -16.03 -16.52
C ASN A 271 -10.67 -16.32 -16.08
N GLY A 272 -11.26 -15.46 -15.25
CA GLY A 272 -12.66 -15.56 -14.82
C GLY A 272 -12.95 -16.65 -13.80
N THR A 273 -11.93 -17.20 -13.12
CA THR A 273 -12.12 -18.21 -12.06
C THR A 273 -12.18 -17.61 -10.65
N PHE A 274 -12.11 -16.28 -10.54
CA PHE A 274 -12.21 -15.57 -9.26
C PHE A 274 -13.63 -15.72 -8.68
N GLU A 275 -13.70 -16.09 -7.39
CA GLU A 275 -14.95 -16.17 -6.64
C GLU A 275 -14.91 -15.23 -5.43
N GLN A 276 -15.85 -14.26 -5.39
CA GLN A 276 -15.96 -13.33 -4.28
C GLN A 276 -16.41 -14.04 -3.01
N PRO A 277 -15.66 -13.97 -1.90
CA PRO A 277 -16.11 -14.53 -0.63
C PRO A 277 -17.37 -13.84 -0.09
N VAL A 278 -18.26 -14.61 0.51
CA VAL A 278 -19.51 -14.13 1.10
C VAL A 278 -19.54 -14.20 2.62
N ALA A 279 -18.50 -14.77 3.23
CA ALA A 279 -18.41 -14.96 4.68
C ALA A 279 -17.00 -14.62 5.20
N PRO A 280 -16.90 -14.20 6.50
CA PRO A 280 -15.61 -14.08 7.18
C PRO A 280 -14.83 -15.38 7.18
N ILE A 281 -13.54 -15.30 7.44
CA ILE A 281 -12.66 -16.47 7.56
C ILE A 281 -12.04 -16.52 8.96
N THR A 282 -11.88 -17.73 9.50
CA THR A 282 -11.08 -17.93 10.71
C THR A 282 -9.62 -17.66 10.40
N CYS A 283 -9.01 -16.72 11.13
CA CYS A 283 -7.60 -16.38 10.96
C CYS A 283 -6.71 -17.54 11.42
N THR A 284 -5.82 -17.99 10.56
CA THR A 284 -4.83 -19.05 10.85
C THR A 284 -3.42 -18.48 11.04
N ARG A 285 -3.25 -17.16 10.96
CA ARG A 285 -1.97 -16.50 11.14
C ARG A 285 -1.74 -16.16 12.60
N LYS A 286 -0.60 -16.57 13.14
CA LYS A 286 -0.20 -16.23 14.50
C LYS A 286 -0.03 -14.72 14.68
N TRP A 287 0.52 -14.04 13.68
CA TRP A 287 0.77 -12.60 13.68
C TRP A 287 0.16 -11.95 12.45
N CYS A 288 -0.51 -10.81 12.65
CA CYS A 288 -0.97 -9.93 11.58
C CYS A 288 -0.05 -8.72 11.53
N THR A 289 0.78 -8.60 10.48
CA THR A 289 1.88 -7.63 10.40
C THR A 289 1.67 -6.54 9.36
N CYS A 290 0.78 -6.76 8.40
CA CYS A 290 0.40 -5.74 7.43
C CYS A 290 -0.57 -4.74 8.07
N VAL A 291 -0.25 -3.45 8.02
CA VAL A 291 -1.11 -2.38 8.58
C VAL A 291 -2.51 -2.38 7.95
N ALA A 292 -2.61 -2.63 6.65
CA ALA A 292 -3.89 -2.74 5.96
C ALA A 292 -4.73 -3.92 6.50
N ASP A 293 -4.10 -5.09 6.65
CA ASP A 293 -4.76 -6.29 7.16
C ASP A 293 -5.15 -6.19 8.64
N ILE A 294 -4.31 -5.53 9.47
CA ILE A 294 -4.65 -5.26 10.88
C ILE A 294 -5.94 -4.43 10.99
N SER A 295 -6.15 -3.52 10.07
CA SER A 295 -7.30 -2.62 10.04
C SER A 295 -8.61 -3.26 9.55
N LEU A 296 -8.59 -4.51 9.13
CA LEU A 296 -9.82 -5.25 8.78
C LEU A 296 -10.59 -5.61 10.04
N THR A 297 -11.90 -5.72 9.92
CA THR A 297 -12.74 -6.18 11.02
C THR A 297 -12.39 -7.58 11.48
N LYS A 298 -12.14 -7.72 12.78
CA LYS A 298 -11.83 -8.98 13.43
C LYS A 298 -12.65 -9.10 14.72
N VAL A 299 -13.24 -10.26 14.91
CA VAL A 299 -14.10 -10.55 16.06
C VAL A 299 -13.70 -11.90 16.68
N ILE A 300 -13.54 -11.94 17.99
CA ILE A 300 -13.39 -13.20 18.71
C ILE A 300 -14.76 -13.88 18.77
N GLN A 301 -14.79 -15.19 18.52
CA GLN A 301 -16.01 -15.99 18.70
C GLN A 301 -16.25 -16.32 20.16
#